data_aa6df524895c2b4d354f9db59b7c8fc1
#
_entry.id   aa6df524895c2b4d354f9db59b7c8fc1
#
_cell.length_a   1.000
_cell.length_b   1.000
_cell.length_c   1.000
_cell.angle_alpha   90.00
_cell.angle_beta   90.00
_cell.angle_gamma   90.00
#
_symmetry.space_group_name_H-M   'P 1'
#
loop_
_entity.id
_entity.type
_entity.pdbx_description
1 polymer ?
#
loop_
_entity_poly.entity_id
_entity_poly.type
_entity_poly.pdbx_seq_one_letter_code
_entity_poly.pdbx_strand_id
1 'polypeptide(L)'
;MKHGMWKPWTLGIGAVAVVALLGVRAARVAAGGGQAGGGTASRLLAGSIDFHVHGLPDMEPRSVDSADLARTAKDRGMRALVLKNHFDPTASLAYTVRKQVPGIEVFGGIVLNRTVGGINARAVEHMTQVTGGWGRVVWFPTRDSEYQVAAEVKDNPASKRPSVSVSKNGALLPEVKDVIAVIAKHQLVLETGHSSPQDSLLLLAEGKKQGVQHMMVTHGAFEMSLAQMQEAVKLGGFIEFVYRIIPMKDGANAKFTPAALAQLLRTIGVEWCVLSSDLGNPAYAMPTEGFGEFLSKMLAAGMTERELAQMTKDNPARLLGLPAS
;
A
#
# COMPACT_ATOMS: atom_id res chain seq x y z
N MET A 1 -9.39 15.13 47.26
CA MET A 1 -10.80 14.90 46.92
C MET A 1 -11.47 16.23 46.59
N LYS A 2 -11.63 16.58 45.33
CA LYS A 2 -12.57 17.61 44.85
C LYS A 2 -12.99 17.19 43.43
N HIS A 3 -14.25 16.80 43.31
CA HIS A 3 -14.93 16.48 42.09
C HIS A 3 -15.19 17.74 41.26
N GLY A 4 -14.70 17.81 40.05
CA GLY A 4 -15.03 18.86 39.07
C GLY A 4 -16.19 18.38 38.20
N MET A 5 -17.34 19.01 38.37
CA MET A 5 -18.56 18.75 37.58
C MET A 5 -18.48 19.34 36.18
N TRP A 6 -18.85 18.55 35.21
CA TRP A 6 -19.07 18.98 33.82
C TRP A 6 -20.33 19.87 33.74
N LYS A 7 -20.24 21.03 33.10
CA LYS A 7 -21.38 21.91 32.81
C LYS A 7 -21.89 21.61 31.39
N PRO A 8 -23.23 21.50 31.18
CA PRO A 8 -23.80 21.35 29.86
C PRO A 8 -23.87 22.69 29.12
N TRP A 9 -23.66 22.64 27.80
CA TRP A 9 -23.81 23.79 26.89
C TRP A 9 -25.29 23.97 26.53
N THR A 10 -25.80 25.17 26.78
CA THR A 10 -27.17 25.61 26.45
C THR A 10 -27.26 26.05 24.99
N LEU A 11 -28.22 25.49 24.30
CA LEU A 11 -28.65 25.91 22.95
C LEU A 11 -29.26 27.31 22.98
N GLY A 12 -28.69 28.21 22.14
CA GLY A 12 -29.33 29.51 21.81
C GLY A 12 -30.15 29.36 20.52
N ILE A 13 -31.46 29.60 20.63
CA ILE A 13 -32.39 29.70 19.50
C ILE A 13 -32.33 31.14 18.99
N GLY A 14 -32.13 31.32 17.68
CA GLY A 14 -32.13 32.65 17.05
C GLY A 14 -32.45 32.64 15.58
N ALA A 15 -33.67 33.06 15.28
CA ALA A 15 -34.16 33.75 14.07
C ALA A 15 -34.21 33.02 12.72
N VAL A 16 -35.44 32.77 12.31
CA VAL A 16 -35.92 32.46 10.97
C VAL A 16 -35.69 33.68 10.05
N ALA A 17 -35.02 33.47 8.92
CA ALA A 17 -35.07 34.39 7.77
C ALA A 17 -35.59 33.63 6.55
N VAL A 18 -36.76 34.06 6.09
CA VAL A 18 -37.40 33.67 4.83
C VAL A 18 -36.60 34.30 3.69
N VAL A 19 -36.07 33.53 2.77
CA VAL A 19 -35.53 34.01 1.50
C VAL A 19 -36.22 33.29 0.33
N ALA A 20 -36.67 34.10 -0.57
CA ALA A 20 -37.50 33.78 -1.72
C ALA A 20 -36.82 32.83 -2.73
N LEU A 21 -37.63 31.93 -3.29
CA LEU A 21 -37.34 31.14 -4.46
C LEU A 21 -37.15 32.03 -5.70
N LEU A 22 -35.93 32.10 -6.21
CA LEU A 22 -35.64 32.47 -7.60
C LEU A 22 -35.16 31.23 -8.34
N GLY A 23 -35.98 30.79 -9.28
CA GLY A 23 -35.71 29.67 -10.15
C GLY A 23 -34.49 29.92 -11.06
N VAL A 24 -33.42 29.19 -10.88
CA VAL A 24 -32.32 29.09 -11.84
C VAL A 24 -32.52 27.83 -12.66
N ARG A 25 -32.86 27.99 -13.92
CA ARG A 25 -32.82 26.91 -14.93
C ARG A 25 -31.37 26.46 -15.06
N ALA A 26 -31.05 25.27 -14.57
CA ALA A 26 -29.76 24.61 -14.83
C ALA A 26 -29.73 24.24 -16.32
N ALA A 27 -28.89 24.92 -17.08
CA ALA A 27 -28.47 24.48 -18.40
C ALA A 27 -27.66 23.17 -18.23
N ARG A 28 -28.18 22.08 -18.78
CA ARG A 28 -27.39 20.84 -18.95
C ARG A 28 -26.30 21.12 -19.98
N VAL A 29 -25.08 21.37 -19.50
CA VAL A 29 -23.89 21.27 -20.33
C VAL A 29 -23.65 19.78 -20.58
N ALA A 30 -23.86 19.33 -21.79
CA ALA A 30 -23.47 17.99 -22.23
C ALA A 30 -21.95 17.88 -22.17
N ALA A 31 -21.43 17.21 -21.14
CA ALA A 31 -20.04 16.80 -21.08
C ALA A 31 -19.82 15.62 -22.04
N GLY A 32 -19.65 15.93 -23.29
CA GLY A 32 -19.12 15.01 -24.30
C GLY A 32 -17.60 15.07 -24.22
N GLY A 33 -16.93 13.98 -23.83
CA GLY A 33 -15.48 13.88 -23.91
C GLY A 33 -14.83 13.15 -22.74
N GLY A 34 -15.16 11.85 -22.51
CA GLY A 34 -14.52 11.12 -21.41
C GLY A 34 -14.62 9.58 -21.48
N GLN A 35 -15.15 9.01 -22.55
CA GLN A 35 -15.43 7.56 -22.57
C GLN A 35 -14.26 6.66 -23.02
N ALA A 36 -13.25 7.16 -23.71
CA ALA A 36 -12.14 6.30 -24.17
C ALA A 36 -11.19 5.83 -23.05
N GLY A 37 -10.95 6.67 -22.05
CA GLY A 37 -10.05 6.32 -20.92
C GLY A 37 -10.71 5.42 -19.86
N GLY A 38 -12.02 5.56 -19.61
CA GLY A 38 -12.75 4.73 -18.64
C GLY A 38 -12.83 3.25 -19.05
N GLY A 39 -13.00 2.96 -20.33
CA GLY A 39 -13.05 1.59 -20.85
C GLY A 39 -11.71 0.83 -20.66
N THR A 40 -10.59 1.47 -20.99
CA THR A 40 -9.26 0.84 -20.88
C THR A 40 -8.88 0.62 -19.41
N ALA A 41 -8.99 1.63 -18.55
CA ALA A 41 -8.69 1.50 -17.14
C ALA A 41 -9.53 0.41 -16.47
N SER A 42 -10.84 0.38 -16.72
CA SER A 42 -11.73 -0.66 -16.15
C SER A 42 -11.34 -2.08 -16.62
N ARG A 43 -10.97 -2.26 -17.87
CA ARG A 43 -10.50 -3.55 -18.38
C ARG A 43 -9.20 -3.99 -17.72
N LEU A 44 -8.26 -3.09 -17.51
CA LEU A 44 -6.97 -3.39 -16.88
C LEU A 44 -7.13 -3.69 -15.38
N LEU A 45 -8.07 -3.02 -14.70
CA LEU A 45 -8.38 -3.25 -13.29
C LEU A 45 -9.12 -4.57 -13.05
N ALA A 46 -9.90 -5.06 -14.03
CA ALA A 46 -10.67 -6.29 -13.86
C ALA A 46 -9.75 -7.48 -13.52
N GLY A 47 -10.01 -8.13 -12.37
CA GLY A 47 -9.19 -9.22 -11.82
C GLY A 47 -7.89 -8.79 -11.14
N SER A 48 -7.55 -7.49 -11.14
CA SER A 48 -6.31 -7.01 -10.49
C SER A 48 -6.38 -7.08 -8.97
N ILE A 49 -5.21 -7.10 -8.36
CA ILE A 49 -4.98 -7.02 -6.91
C ILE A 49 -4.13 -5.78 -6.65
N ASP A 50 -4.67 -4.81 -5.91
CA ASP A 50 -3.85 -3.71 -5.39
C ASP A 50 -3.20 -4.17 -4.08
N PHE A 51 -1.90 -4.45 -4.17
CA PHE A 51 -1.15 -5.03 -3.05
C PHE A 51 -0.78 -4.02 -1.96
N HIS A 52 -0.98 -2.73 -2.21
CA HIS A 52 -0.57 -1.66 -1.32
C HIS A 52 -1.52 -0.46 -1.47
N VAL A 53 -2.49 -0.37 -0.59
CA VAL A 53 -3.47 0.72 -0.60
C VAL A 53 -3.83 1.16 0.82
N HIS A 54 -4.11 2.45 0.99
CA HIS A 54 -4.46 3.05 2.28
C HIS A 54 -5.90 3.55 2.28
N GLY A 55 -6.58 3.38 3.42
CA GLY A 55 -7.93 3.89 3.67
C GLY A 55 -8.18 4.11 5.15
N LEU A 56 -9.24 4.87 5.47
CA LEU A 56 -9.68 5.07 6.86
C LEU A 56 -10.23 3.75 7.44
N PRO A 57 -10.15 3.56 8.78
CA PRO A 57 -9.55 4.48 9.76
C PRO A 57 -8.02 4.48 9.73
N ASP A 58 -7.43 5.65 9.93
CA ASP A 58 -5.98 5.84 9.99
C ASP A 58 -5.66 7.09 10.85
N MET A 59 -4.51 7.16 11.47
CA MET A 59 -4.01 8.35 12.16
C MET A 59 -3.67 9.47 11.15
N GLU A 60 -3.22 9.12 9.96
CA GLU A 60 -3.01 10.06 8.85
C GLU A 60 -4.33 10.31 8.10
N PRO A 61 -4.56 11.52 7.55
CA PRO A 61 -5.68 11.76 6.65
C PRO A 61 -5.67 10.81 5.45
N ARG A 62 -6.83 10.21 5.14
CA ARG A 62 -7.03 9.36 3.97
C ARG A 62 -8.19 9.87 3.13
N SER A 63 -8.12 9.63 1.83
CA SER A 63 -9.10 10.10 0.86
C SER A 63 -10.42 9.31 0.86
N VAL A 64 -10.43 8.11 1.47
CA VAL A 64 -11.57 7.19 1.39
C VAL A 64 -11.61 6.24 2.59
N ASP A 65 -12.81 5.85 3.01
CA ASP A 65 -13.01 4.75 3.95
C ASP A 65 -12.65 3.41 3.30
N SER A 66 -12.06 2.49 4.07
CA SER A 66 -11.66 1.16 3.56
C SER A 66 -12.83 0.35 3.00
N ALA A 67 -14.04 0.51 3.56
CA ALA A 67 -15.23 -0.17 3.03
C ALA A 67 -15.69 0.45 1.69
N ASP A 68 -15.64 1.77 1.54
CA ASP A 68 -15.98 2.46 0.29
C ASP A 68 -14.93 2.19 -0.79
N LEU A 69 -13.66 2.13 -0.41
CA LEU A 69 -12.58 1.70 -1.28
C LEU A 69 -12.84 0.27 -1.82
N ALA A 70 -13.21 -0.66 -0.94
CA ALA A 70 -13.53 -2.03 -1.34
C ALA A 70 -14.77 -2.09 -2.26
N ARG A 71 -15.81 -1.27 -2.02
CA ARG A 71 -16.97 -1.17 -2.93
C ARG A 71 -16.54 -0.69 -4.31
N THR A 72 -15.79 0.41 -4.37
CA THR A 72 -15.30 0.98 -5.63
C THR A 72 -14.40 -0.01 -6.38
N ALA A 73 -13.50 -0.70 -5.69
CA ALA A 73 -12.63 -1.72 -6.29
C ALA A 73 -13.46 -2.91 -6.85
N LYS A 74 -14.45 -3.39 -6.09
CA LYS A 74 -15.40 -4.42 -6.54
C LYS A 74 -16.16 -3.98 -7.80
N ASP A 75 -16.68 -2.76 -7.82
CA ASP A 75 -17.45 -2.22 -8.96
C ASP A 75 -16.58 -2.06 -10.22
N ARG A 76 -15.25 -1.96 -10.05
CA ARG A 76 -14.25 -2.00 -11.13
C ARG A 76 -13.79 -3.41 -11.48
N GLY A 77 -14.39 -4.44 -10.85
CA GLY A 77 -14.06 -5.85 -11.10
C GLY A 77 -12.70 -6.30 -10.55
N MET A 78 -12.09 -5.55 -9.62
CA MET A 78 -10.86 -5.96 -8.97
C MET A 78 -11.08 -7.22 -8.13
N ARG A 79 -10.05 -8.08 -8.07
CA ARG A 79 -10.09 -9.31 -7.28
C ARG A 79 -9.86 -9.05 -5.81
N ALA A 80 -8.86 -8.26 -5.48
CA ALA A 80 -8.47 -8.07 -4.09
C ALA A 80 -7.79 -6.73 -3.79
N LEU A 81 -7.78 -6.39 -2.50
CA LEU A 81 -7.03 -5.28 -1.91
C LEU A 81 -6.20 -5.78 -0.74
N VAL A 82 -5.00 -5.23 -0.54
CA VAL A 82 -4.22 -5.36 0.69
C VAL A 82 -4.20 -4.00 1.38
N LEU A 83 -4.96 -3.90 2.48
CA LEU A 83 -5.05 -2.66 3.26
C LEU A 83 -3.79 -2.50 4.13
N LYS A 84 -3.08 -1.40 3.94
CA LYS A 84 -1.92 -1.02 4.73
C LYS A 84 -2.25 0.18 5.61
N ASN A 85 -1.82 0.12 6.88
CA ASN A 85 -1.82 1.24 7.81
C ASN A 85 -0.45 1.29 8.49
N HIS A 86 0.15 2.47 8.59
CA HIS A 86 1.48 2.61 9.19
C HIS A 86 1.50 2.42 10.71
N PHE A 87 0.34 2.51 11.37
CA PHE A 87 0.23 2.63 12.83
C PHE A 87 -0.52 1.47 13.47
N ASP A 88 -1.53 0.94 12.78
CA ASP A 88 -2.42 -0.11 13.28
C ASP A 88 -2.36 -1.38 12.44
N PRO A 89 -2.45 -2.58 13.03
CA PRO A 89 -2.66 -3.82 12.28
C PRO A 89 -4.02 -3.81 11.60
N THR A 90 -4.07 -4.22 10.34
CA THR A 90 -5.28 -4.15 9.51
C THR A 90 -6.00 -5.50 9.31
N ALA A 91 -5.59 -6.56 10.01
CA ALA A 91 -6.24 -7.87 9.90
C ALA A 91 -7.71 -7.86 10.33
N SER A 92 -8.04 -7.18 11.43
CA SER A 92 -9.43 -7.00 11.91
C SER A 92 -10.25 -6.09 11.00
N LEU A 93 -9.62 -5.05 10.45
CA LEU A 93 -10.25 -4.18 9.45
C LEU A 93 -10.59 -4.98 8.18
N ALA A 94 -9.66 -5.79 7.67
CA ALA A 94 -9.88 -6.66 6.53
C ALA A 94 -11.06 -7.62 6.77
N TYR A 95 -11.16 -8.24 7.96
CA TYR A 95 -12.31 -9.06 8.34
C TYR A 95 -13.63 -8.26 8.27
N THR A 96 -13.66 -7.08 8.85
CA THR A 96 -14.87 -6.23 8.87
C THR A 96 -15.28 -5.80 7.47
N VAL A 97 -14.34 -5.33 6.65
CA VAL A 97 -14.60 -4.89 5.28
C VAL A 97 -15.11 -6.05 4.41
N ARG A 98 -14.53 -7.25 4.52
CA ARG A 98 -15.02 -8.44 3.81
C ARG A 98 -16.47 -8.79 4.17
N LYS A 99 -16.88 -8.59 5.41
CA LYS A 99 -18.28 -8.79 5.83
C LYS A 99 -19.23 -7.74 5.26
N GLN A 100 -18.77 -6.49 5.16
CA GLN A 100 -19.57 -5.38 4.64
C GLN A 100 -19.65 -5.36 3.11
N VAL A 101 -18.62 -5.86 2.43
CA VAL A 101 -18.51 -5.83 0.96
C VAL A 101 -18.17 -7.23 0.44
N PRO A 102 -19.17 -8.15 0.45
CA PRO A 102 -18.93 -9.49 -0.09
C PRO A 102 -18.68 -9.44 -1.61
N GLY A 103 -17.83 -10.35 -2.10
CA GLY A 103 -17.51 -10.48 -3.53
C GLY A 103 -16.22 -9.76 -3.95
N ILE A 104 -15.45 -9.22 -3.00
CA ILE A 104 -14.06 -8.81 -3.18
C ILE A 104 -13.24 -9.41 -2.03
N GLU A 105 -12.01 -9.82 -2.30
CA GLU A 105 -11.09 -10.27 -1.28
C GLU A 105 -10.35 -9.07 -0.68
N VAL A 106 -10.30 -8.99 0.65
CA VAL A 106 -9.57 -7.92 1.35
C VAL A 106 -8.63 -8.58 2.34
N PHE A 107 -7.38 -8.22 2.26
CA PHE A 107 -6.32 -8.65 3.16
C PHE A 107 -5.79 -7.45 3.94
N GLY A 108 -5.16 -7.74 5.05
CA GLY A 108 -4.47 -6.78 5.86
C GLY A 108 -3.08 -7.27 6.26
N GLY A 109 -2.46 -6.52 7.13
CA GLY A 109 -1.14 -6.85 7.63
C GLY A 109 -0.79 -6.05 8.88
N ILE A 110 0.49 -5.99 9.15
CA ILE A 110 1.08 -5.22 10.24
C ILE A 110 2.34 -4.52 9.75
N VAL A 111 2.51 -3.26 10.13
CA VAL A 111 3.73 -2.48 9.91
C VAL A 111 4.48 -2.38 11.24
N LEU A 112 5.74 -2.80 11.26
CA LEU A 112 6.54 -2.90 12.49
C LEU A 112 7.12 -1.55 12.93
N ASN A 113 6.27 -0.53 12.94
CA ASN A 113 6.58 0.78 13.49
C ASN A 113 6.44 0.77 15.03
N ARG A 114 6.80 1.87 15.68
CA ARG A 114 6.80 2.00 17.15
C ARG A 114 5.42 1.81 17.79
N THR A 115 4.35 2.14 17.08
CA THR A 115 2.96 1.99 17.56
C THR A 115 2.56 0.55 17.87
N VAL A 116 3.17 -0.43 17.21
CA VAL A 116 2.98 -1.86 17.47
C VAL A 116 4.11 -2.47 18.32
N GLY A 117 4.98 -1.63 18.88
CA GLY A 117 6.13 -2.06 19.67
C GLY A 117 7.41 -2.28 18.86
N GLY A 118 7.52 -1.75 17.64
CA GLY A 118 8.69 -1.93 16.77
C GLY A 118 8.79 -3.35 16.21
N ILE A 119 10.00 -3.91 16.21
CA ILE A 119 10.26 -5.29 15.79
C ILE A 119 9.68 -6.26 16.82
N ASN A 120 8.44 -6.68 16.60
CA ASN A 120 7.64 -7.40 17.59
C ASN A 120 7.04 -8.70 17.03
N ALA A 121 7.74 -9.81 17.21
CA ALA A 121 7.31 -11.13 16.75
C ALA A 121 5.95 -11.56 17.35
N ARG A 122 5.66 -11.16 18.60
CA ARG A 122 4.38 -11.48 19.26
C ARG A 122 3.20 -10.74 18.63
N ALA A 123 3.40 -9.50 18.19
CA ALA A 123 2.36 -8.75 17.47
C ALA A 123 2.05 -9.39 16.11
N VAL A 124 3.08 -9.89 15.41
CA VAL A 124 2.91 -10.64 14.16
C VAL A 124 2.18 -11.96 14.41
N GLU A 125 2.57 -12.74 15.41
CA GLU A 125 1.89 -13.99 15.79
C GLU A 125 0.41 -13.72 16.14
N HIS A 126 0.13 -12.65 16.93
CA HIS A 126 -1.24 -12.26 17.27
C HIS A 126 -2.07 -11.92 16.02
N MET A 127 -1.50 -11.20 15.06
CA MET A 127 -2.18 -10.87 13.81
C MET A 127 -2.68 -12.11 13.07
N THR A 128 -1.93 -13.22 13.10
CA THR A 128 -2.33 -14.47 12.43
C THR A 128 -3.53 -15.15 13.08
N GLN A 129 -3.80 -14.84 14.36
CA GLN A 129 -4.89 -15.40 15.15
C GLN A 129 -6.20 -14.63 15.00
N VAL A 130 -6.19 -13.49 14.33
CA VAL A 130 -7.41 -12.71 14.05
C VAL A 130 -8.37 -13.55 13.20
N THR A 131 -9.63 -13.58 13.60
CA THR A 131 -10.69 -14.34 12.92
C THR A 131 -10.68 -14.16 11.40
N GLY A 132 -10.68 -15.25 10.67
CA GLY A 132 -10.66 -15.29 9.20
C GLY A 132 -9.25 -15.43 8.60
N GLY A 133 -8.18 -15.14 9.35
CA GLY A 133 -6.81 -15.30 8.87
C GLY A 133 -6.45 -14.34 7.71
N TRP A 134 -7.04 -13.13 7.69
CA TRP A 134 -6.86 -12.17 6.61
C TRP A 134 -5.65 -11.24 6.80
N GLY A 135 -4.92 -11.32 7.93
CA GLY A 135 -3.61 -10.72 8.11
C GLY A 135 -2.56 -11.52 7.35
N ARG A 136 -2.05 -11.02 6.24
CA ARG A 136 -1.17 -11.74 5.33
C ARG A 136 0.20 -11.11 5.16
N VAL A 137 0.35 -9.81 5.42
CA VAL A 137 1.55 -9.06 5.07
C VAL A 137 2.20 -8.48 6.32
N VAL A 138 3.50 -8.61 6.42
CA VAL A 138 4.34 -8.02 7.47
C VAL A 138 5.31 -7.07 6.79
N TRP A 139 5.09 -5.76 6.96
CA TRP A 139 6.03 -4.73 6.57
C TRP A 139 7.03 -4.49 7.69
N PHE A 140 8.30 -4.57 7.39
CA PHE A 140 9.33 -4.01 8.26
C PHE A 140 9.11 -2.50 8.40
N PRO A 141 9.78 -1.81 9.36
CA PRO A 141 9.46 -0.42 9.68
C PRO A 141 9.37 0.48 8.46
N THR A 142 8.37 1.36 8.47
CA THR A 142 8.15 2.36 7.43
C THR A 142 8.42 3.77 7.98
N ARG A 143 7.38 4.48 8.47
CA ARG A 143 7.52 5.83 9.02
C ARG A 143 8.60 5.94 10.09
N ASP A 144 8.76 4.92 10.91
CA ASP A 144 9.75 4.89 11.98
C ASP A 144 11.05 4.17 11.58
N SER A 145 11.23 3.76 10.31
CA SER A 145 12.49 3.12 9.90
C SER A 145 13.67 4.07 10.12
N GLU A 146 14.79 3.53 10.53
CA GLU A 146 16.02 4.31 10.74
C GLU A 146 16.44 5.06 9.48
N TYR A 147 16.32 4.41 8.32
CA TYR A 147 16.66 4.99 7.02
C TYR A 147 15.78 6.19 6.67
N GLN A 148 14.45 6.08 6.82
CA GLN A 148 13.54 7.20 6.56
C GLN A 148 13.74 8.34 7.55
N VAL A 149 13.84 8.03 8.86
CA VAL A 149 14.06 9.06 9.89
C VAL A 149 15.37 9.79 9.65
N ALA A 150 16.43 9.09 9.26
CA ALA A 150 17.71 9.72 8.92
C ALA A 150 17.60 10.66 7.71
N ALA A 151 16.87 10.28 6.66
CA ALA A 151 16.61 11.12 5.50
C ALA A 151 15.81 12.37 5.89
N GLU A 152 14.72 12.23 6.65
CA GLU A 152 13.90 13.35 7.12
C GLU A 152 14.70 14.33 8.02
N VAL A 153 15.57 13.81 8.90
CA VAL A 153 16.43 14.65 9.77
C VAL A 153 17.47 15.41 8.94
N LYS A 154 17.98 14.80 7.87
CA LYS A 154 18.89 15.48 6.94
C LYS A 154 18.23 16.67 6.26
N ASP A 155 16.97 16.50 5.85
CA ASP A 155 16.19 17.55 5.19
C ASP A 155 15.67 18.60 6.19
N ASN A 156 15.28 18.18 7.38
CA ASN A 156 14.80 19.02 8.47
C ASN A 156 15.25 18.48 9.84
N PRO A 157 16.29 19.08 10.47
CA PRO A 157 16.79 18.64 11.78
C PRO A 157 15.74 18.62 12.91
N ALA A 158 14.67 19.42 12.80
CA ALA A 158 13.58 19.42 13.77
C ALA A 158 12.69 18.16 13.70
N SER A 159 12.79 17.36 12.64
CA SER A 159 12.06 16.08 12.49
C SER A 159 12.69 14.93 13.29
N LYS A 160 13.75 15.17 14.05
CA LYS A 160 14.42 14.14 14.86
C LYS A 160 13.45 13.47 15.82
N ARG A 161 13.30 12.14 15.68
CA ARG A 161 12.49 11.30 16.54
C ARG A 161 13.12 9.91 16.69
N PRO A 162 12.69 9.10 17.67
CA PRO A 162 13.16 7.73 17.77
C PRO A 162 12.79 6.92 16.52
N SER A 163 13.74 6.10 16.06
CA SER A 163 13.58 5.20 14.92
C SER A 163 13.58 3.73 15.36
N VAL A 164 13.25 2.84 14.45
CA VAL A 164 13.32 1.39 14.59
C VAL A 164 14.33 0.87 13.59
N SER A 165 15.43 0.31 14.11
CA SER A 165 16.49 -0.30 13.31
C SER A 165 16.18 -1.76 13.05
N VAL A 166 16.54 -2.28 11.88
CA VAL A 166 16.48 -3.71 11.55
C VAL A 166 17.85 -4.38 11.60
N SER A 167 18.92 -3.60 11.50
CA SER A 167 20.30 -4.07 11.53
C SER A 167 21.19 -3.21 12.43
N LYS A 168 22.34 -3.74 12.78
CA LYS A 168 23.44 -3.03 13.43
C LYS A 168 24.75 -3.56 12.93
N ASN A 169 25.67 -2.67 12.52
CA ASN A 169 26.99 -3.04 12.00
C ASN A 169 26.92 -4.06 10.85
N GLY A 170 25.94 -3.93 9.94
CA GLY A 170 25.79 -4.81 8.78
C GLY A 170 25.18 -6.19 9.08
N ALA A 171 24.66 -6.43 10.27
CA ALA A 171 23.98 -7.67 10.63
C ALA A 171 22.57 -7.42 11.18
N LEU A 172 21.61 -8.27 10.83
CA LEU A 172 20.24 -8.19 11.35
C LEU A 172 20.22 -8.40 12.87
N LEU A 173 19.37 -7.61 13.53
CA LEU A 173 19.12 -7.77 14.96
C LEU A 173 18.45 -9.12 15.27
N PRO A 174 18.66 -9.72 16.46
CA PRO A 174 18.04 -11.00 16.83
C PRO A 174 16.53 -10.99 16.70
N GLU A 175 15.85 -9.95 17.20
CA GLU A 175 14.40 -9.78 17.14
C GLU A 175 13.85 -9.70 15.70
N VAL A 176 14.64 -9.24 14.74
CA VAL A 176 14.30 -9.25 13.32
C VAL A 176 14.23 -10.70 12.81
N LYS A 177 15.19 -11.53 13.19
CA LYS A 177 15.22 -12.96 12.83
C LYS A 177 14.03 -13.70 13.45
N ASP A 178 13.63 -13.35 14.68
CA ASP A 178 12.46 -13.93 15.34
C ASP A 178 11.16 -13.56 14.57
N VAL A 179 11.03 -12.32 14.10
CA VAL A 179 9.91 -11.92 13.22
C VAL A 179 9.92 -12.72 11.92
N ILE A 180 11.08 -12.89 11.28
CA ILE A 180 11.20 -13.65 10.03
C ILE A 180 10.82 -15.13 10.27
N ALA A 181 11.15 -15.70 11.42
CA ALA A 181 10.74 -17.06 11.79
C ALA A 181 9.20 -17.20 11.87
N VAL A 182 8.52 -16.22 12.45
CA VAL A 182 7.04 -16.16 12.49
C VAL A 182 6.46 -16.04 11.07
N ILE A 183 7.04 -15.17 10.23
CA ILE A 183 6.64 -15.01 8.82
C ILE A 183 6.75 -16.36 8.08
N ALA A 184 7.87 -17.05 8.20
CA ALA A 184 8.10 -18.34 7.56
C ALA A 184 7.11 -19.41 8.07
N LYS A 185 6.93 -19.51 9.39
CA LYS A 185 6.02 -20.47 10.05
C LYS A 185 4.58 -20.33 9.55
N HIS A 186 4.09 -19.11 9.38
CA HIS A 186 2.71 -18.82 9.00
C HIS A 186 2.53 -18.52 7.51
N GLN A 187 3.58 -18.70 6.70
CA GLN A 187 3.56 -18.42 5.25
C GLN A 187 3.05 -17.01 4.91
N LEU A 188 3.46 -16.03 5.71
CA LEU A 188 3.14 -14.62 5.50
C LEU A 188 4.03 -14.02 4.42
N VAL A 189 3.64 -12.85 3.92
CA VAL A 189 4.48 -12.06 3.02
C VAL A 189 5.42 -11.19 3.85
N LEU A 190 6.71 -11.29 3.58
CA LEU A 190 7.73 -10.39 4.09
C LEU A 190 7.85 -9.21 3.14
N GLU A 191 7.59 -8.00 3.64
CA GLU A 191 7.89 -6.75 2.94
C GLU A 191 8.94 -5.93 3.67
N THR A 192 9.89 -5.35 2.91
CA THR A 192 11.07 -4.69 3.50
C THR A 192 10.76 -3.34 4.14
N GLY A 193 9.55 -2.80 3.94
CA GLY A 193 9.18 -1.48 4.45
C GLY A 193 10.04 -0.37 3.85
N HIS A 194 10.34 0.67 4.63
CA HIS A 194 11.23 1.76 4.21
C HIS A 194 12.67 1.54 4.71
N SER A 195 13.14 0.30 4.61
CA SER A 195 14.51 -0.07 4.96
C SER A 195 15.50 0.44 3.91
N SER A 196 16.77 0.64 4.31
CA SER A 196 17.81 0.94 3.32
C SER A 196 17.94 -0.18 2.28
N PRO A 197 18.51 0.08 1.09
CA PRO A 197 18.79 -0.97 0.12
C PRO A 197 19.59 -2.15 0.69
N GLN A 198 20.58 -1.86 1.53
CA GLN A 198 21.39 -2.88 2.21
C GLN A 198 20.57 -3.71 3.20
N ASP A 199 19.78 -3.06 4.03
CA ASP A 199 18.92 -3.75 5.00
C ASP A 199 17.87 -4.59 4.31
N SER A 200 17.29 -4.09 3.21
CA SER A 200 16.33 -4.83 2.39
C SER A 200 16.95 -6.15 1.87
N LEU A 201 18.19 -6.11 1.37
CA LEU A 201 18.89 -7.32 0.94
C LEU A 201 19.21 -8.27 2.10
N LEU A 202 19.56 -7.75 3.29
CA LEU A 202 19.75 -8.58 4.49
C LEU A 202 18.45 -9.27 4.92
N LEU A 203 17.32 -8.56 4.90
CA LEU A 203 15.99 -9.10 5.22
C LEU A 203 15.62 -10.23 4.26
N LEU A 204 15.80 -10.03 2.95
CA LEU A 204 15.52 -11.05 1.94
C LEU A 204 16.45 -12.26 2.07
N ALA A 205 17.74 -12.04 2.33
CA ALA A 205 18.71 -13.12 2.52
C ALA A 205 18.37 -13.99 3.74
N GLU A 206 18.02 -13.38 4.86
CA GLU A 206 17.58 -14.11 6.05
C GLU A 206 16.22 -14.78 5.82
N GLY A 207 15.28 -14.11 5.13
CA GLY A 207 14.00 -14.69 4.75
C GLY A 207 14.18 -15.97 3.92
N LYS A 208 15.01 -15.91 2.87
CA LYS A 208 15.35 -17.07 2.05
C LYS A 208 15.96 -18.20 2.89
N LYS A 209 16.91 -17.88 3.78
CA LYS A 209 17.56 -18.84 4.68
C LYS A 209 16.56 -19.52 5.61
N GLN A 210 15.55 -18.81 6.11
CA GLN A 210 14.51 -19.34 6.99
C GLN A 210 13.32 -19.95 6.24
N GLY A 211 13.34 -19.97 4.90
CA GLY A 211 12.32 -20.61 4.08
C GLY A 211 11.06 -19.76 3.86
N VAL A 212 11.15 -18.44 3.99
CA VAL A 212 10.04 -17.54 3.61
C VAL A 212 9.80 -17.66 2.11
N GLN A 213 8.57 -18.04 1.73
CA GLN A 213 8.19 -18.27 0.33
C GLN A 213 7.77 -17.00 -0.40
N HIS A 214 7.30 -15.98 0.33
CA HIS A 214 6.69 -14.78 -0.19
C HIS A 214 7.42 -13.56 0.33
N MET A 215 8.21 -12.91 -0.54
CA MET A 215 9.03 -11.76 -0.17
C MET A 215 8.91 -10.66 -1.21
N MET A 216 8.83 -9.40 -0.78
CA MET A 216 8.77 -8.26 -1.67
C MET A 216 9.57 -7.08 -1.10
N VAL A 217 10.25 -6.35 -2.00
CA VAL A 217 10.85 -5.06 -1.69
C VAL A 217 9.80 -3.98 -1.87
N THR A 218 9.41 -3.33 -0.79
CA THR A 218 8.42 -2.26 -0.76
C THR A 218 8.92 -1.07 -1.59
N HIS A 219 8.16 -0.69 -2.64
CA HIS A 219 8.48 0.38 -3.62
C HIS A 219 9.98 0.58 -3.91
N GLY A 220 10.68 -0.53 -4.10
CA GLY A 220 12.15 -0.60 -4.15
C GLY A 220 12.82 0.30 -5.20
N ALA A 221 12.11 0.64 -6.27
CA ALA A 221 12.67 1.48 -7.32
C ALA A 221 12.91 2.94 -6.89
N PHE A 222 12.39 3.41 -5.75
CA PHE A 222 12.76 4.73 -5.23
C PHE A 222 14.19 4.75 -4.68
N GLU A 223 14.65 3.66 -4.08
CA GLU A 223 15.90 3.64 -3.31
C GLU A 223 16.97 2.74 -3.93
N MET A 224 16.58 1.62 -4.53
CA MET A 224 17.51 0.63 -5.08
C MET A 224 18.03 0.98 -6.47
N SER A 225 19.29 0.64 -6.73
CA SER A 225 19.84 0.54 -8.08
C SER A 225 19.33 -0.72 -8.79
N LEU A 226 19.45 -0.76 -10.13
CA LEU A 226 19.11 -1.96 -10.90
C LEU A 226 19.86 -3.21 -10.40
N ALA A 227 21.15 -3.10 -10.10
CA ALA A 227 21.95 -4.22 -9.60
C ALA A 227 21.40 -4.75 -8.25
N GLN A 228 20.98 -3.88 -7.35
CA GLN A 228 20.37 -4.26 -6.08
C GLN A 228 18.98 -4.90 -6.25
N MET A 229 18.16 -4.39 -7.19
CA MET A 229 16.89 -5.04 -7.53
C MET A 229 17.09 -6.44 -8.11
N GLN A 230 18.08 -6.61 -9.00
CA GLN A 230 18.44 -7.91 -9.55
C GLN A 230 18.98 -8.88 -8.47
N GLU A 231 19.71 -8.37 -7.49
CA GLU A 231 20.13 -9.19 -6.34
C GLU A 231 18.95 -9.60 -5.46
N ALA A 232 18.00 -8.69 -5.21
CA ALA A 232 16.77 -9.00 -4.50
C ALA A 232 15.98 -10.12 -5.21
N VAL A 233 15.88 -10.07 -6.54
CA VAL A 233 15.24 -11.13 -7.35
C VAL A 233 15.97 -12.47 -7.19
N LYS A 234 17.31 -12.52 -7.22
CA LYS A 234 18.07 -13.77 -6.97
C LYS A 234 17.84 -14.34 -5.57
N LEU A 235 17.53 -13.48 -4.61
CA LEU A 235 17.13 -13.90 -3.27
C LEU A 235 15.68 -14.42 -3.21
N GLY A 236 14.88 -14.24 -4.27
CA GLY A 236 13.49 -14.66 -4.36
C GLY A 236 12.49 -13.55 -3.99
N GLY A 237 12.97 -12.31 -3.89
CA GLY A 237 12.13 -11.12 -3.61
C GLY A 237 11.52 -10.55 -4.88
N PHE A 238 10.24 -10.22 -4.84
CA PHE A 238 9.58 -9.38 -5.81
C PHE A 238 9.97 -7.91 -5.61
N ILE A 239 9.84 -7.09 -6.65
CA ILE A 239 10.05 -5.64 -6.58
C ILE A 239 8.72 -4.95 -6.80
N GLU A 240 8.30 -4.14 -5.82
CA GLU A 240 7.10 -3.32 -5.94
C GLU A 240 7.40 -1.99 -6.64
N PHE A 241 6.49 -1.60 -7.54
CA PHE A 241 6.45 -0.30 -8.21
C PHE A 241 5.08 0.32 -7.99
N VAL A 242 5.05 1.59 -7.58
CA VAL A 242 3.83 2.27 -7.16
C VAL A 242 3.50 3.48 -8.04
N TYR A 243 2.23 3.94 -7.96
CA TYR A 243 1.66 5.03 -8.75
C TYR A 243 2.59 6.24 -8.95
N ARG A 244 3.25 6.70 -7.89
CA ARG A 244 4.07 7.93 -7.91
C ARG A 244 5.44 7.77 -8.59
N ILE A 245 5.78 6.58 -9.07
CA ILE A 245 7.09 6.33 -9.70
C ILE A 245 7.22 6.98 -11.09
N ILE A 246 6.11 7.28 -11.74
CA ILE A 246 6.02 7.98 -13.04
C ILE A 246 5.19 9.27 -12.90
N PRO A 247 5.29 10.23 -13.87
CA PRO A 247 4.49 11.46 -13.83
C PRO A 247 2.99 11.16 -13.88
N MET A 248 2.28 11.66 -12.88
CA MET A 248 0.83 11.52 -12.75
C MET A 248 0.16 12.91 -12.76
N LYS A 249 -1.17 12.95 -12.89
CA LYS A 249 -1.93 14.21 -13.00
C LYS A 249 -1.82 15.10 -11.77
N ASP A 250 -1.60 14.50 -10.61
CA ASP A 250 -1.44 15.20 -9.33
C ASP A 250 -0.08 15.88 -9.17
N GLY A 251 0.81 15.78 -10.18
CA GLY A 251 2.11 16.46 -10.18
C GLY A 251 3.14 15.87 -9.23
N ALA A 252 2.96 14.66 -8.72
CA ALA A 252 3.94 13.99 -7.88
C ALA A 252 5.29 13.86 -8.58
N ASN A 253 6.39 14.08 -7.83
CA ASN A 253 7.74 13.91 -8.33
C ASN A 253 7.98 12.47 -8.78
N ALA A 254 8.23 12.31 -10.08
CA ALA A 254 8.44 11.02 -10.70
C ALA A 254 9.94 10.71 -10.84
N LYS A 255 10.30 9.45 -10.68
CA LYS A 255 11.68 8.99 -10.89
C LYS A 255 11.94 8.57 -12.34
N PHE A 256 10.93 8.05 -13.03
CA PHE A 256 11.04 7.53 -14.38
C PHE A 256 9.96 8.11 -15.31
N THR A 257 10.25 8.20 -16.60
CA THR A 257 9.20 8.30 -17.61
C THR A 257 8.50 6.93 -17.73
N PRO A 258 7.24 6.87 -18.21
CA PRO A 258 6.57 5.58 -18.42
C PRO A 258 7.35 4.61 -19.32
N ALA A 259 8.00 5.13 -20.38
CA ALA A 259 8.83 4.32 -21.27
C ALA A 259 10.09 3.77 -20.56
N ALA A 260 10.77 4.60 -19.76
CA ALA A 260 11.92 4.14 -18.98
C ALA A 260 11.53 3.11 -17.93
N LEU A 261 10.37 3.28 -17.28
CA LEU A 261 9.85 2.28 -16.35
C LEU A 261 9.51 0.97 -17.08
N ALA A 262 8.86 1.01 -18.22
CA ALA A 262 8.55 -0.19 -19.01
C ALA A 262 9.82 -0.99 -19.37
N GLN A 263 10.89 -0.28 -19.77
CA GLN A 263 12.19 -0.91 -20.03
C GLN A 263 12.79 -1.52 -18.76
N LEU A 264 12.74 -0.81 -17.63
CA LEU A 264 13.24 -1.29 -16.35
C LEU A 264 12.53 -2.57 -15.89
N LEU A 265 11.18 -2.59 -15.95
CA LEU A 265 10.36 -3.75 -15.61
C LEU A 265 10.74 -4.99 -16.43
N ARG A 266 10.96 -4.82 -17.74
CA ARG A 266 11.44 -5.92 -18.63
C ARG A 266 12.87 -6.33 -18.31
N THR A 267 13.73 -5.41 -17.93
CA THR A 267 15.12 -5.72 -17.57
C THR A 267 15.22 -6.50 -16.26
N ILE A 268 14.33 -6.25 -15.30
CA ILE A 268 14.23 -7.02 -14.06
C ILE A 268 13.58 -8.39 -14.31
N GLY A 269 12.60 -8.44 -15.22
CA GLY A 269 11.69 -9.54 -15.47
C GLY A 269 10.31 -9.26 -14.87
N VAL A 270 9.28 -9.13 -15.70
CA VAL A 270 7.92 -8.78 -15.27
C VAL A 270 7.34 -9.81 -14.28
N GLU A 271 7.81 -11.04 -14.33
CA GLU A 271 7.45 -12.12 -13.40
C GLU A 271 7.95 -11.90 -11.96
N TRP A 272 8.82 -10.92 -11.75
CA TRP A 272 9.36 -10.51 -10.45
C TRP A 272 8.93 -9.11 -10.04
N CYS A 273 8.05 -8.47 -10.80
CA CYS A 273 7.57 -7.12 -10.52
C CYS A 273 6.10 -7.16 -10.08
N VAL A 274 5.73 -6.27 -9.15
CA VAL A 274 4.35 -6.01 -8.75
C VAL A 274 4.06 -4.53 -8.97
N LEU A 275 2.93 -4.22 -9.61
CA LEU A 275 2.41 -2.87 -9.69
C LEU A 275 1.30 -2.71 -8.65
N SER A 276 1.43 -1.72 -7.78
CA SER A 276 0.47 -1.36 -6.72
C SER A 276 0.16 0.14 -6.78
N SER A 277 -0.82 0.59 -6.04
CA SER A 277 -1.16 2.01 -6.04
C SER A 277 -0.34 2.83 -5.04
N ASP A 278 -0.17 2.37 -3.81
CA ASP A 278 0.31 3.15 -2.66
C ASP A 278 -0.50 4.45 -2.50
N LEU A 279 -1.78 4.40 -2.87
CA LEU A 279 -2.70 5.54 -2.83
C LEU A 279 -3.58 5.50 -1.57
N GLY A 280 -4.28 6.61 -1.35
CA GLY A 280 -5.13 6.87 -0.19
C GLY A 280 -4.81 8.19 0.50
N ASN A 281 -3.71 8.86 0.14
CA ASN A 281 -3.41 10.21 0.61
C ASN A 281 -4.32 11.21 -0.13
N PRO A 282 -5.01 12.14 0.57
CA PRO A 282 -5.92 13.12 -0.05
C PRO A 282 -5.28 14.06 -1.08
N ALA A 283 -3.95 14.19 -1.05
CA ALA A 283 -3.21 15.01 -2.02
C ALA A 283 -3.10 14.35 -3.42
N TYR A 284 -3.48 13.07 -3.54
CA TYR A 284 -3.35 12.30 -4.79
C TYR A 284 -4.71 11.82 -5.30
N ALA A 285 -4.69 11.15 -6.45
CA ALA A 285 -5.88 10.54 -7.02
C ALA A 285 -6.54 9.53 -6.05
N MET A 286 -7.85 9.32 -6.21
CA MET A 286 -8.54 8.22 -5.55
C MET A 286 -7.90 6.88 -5.93
N PRO A 287 -7.78 5.91 -5.02
CA PRO A 287 -6.97 4.71 -5.26
C PRO A 287 -7.31 3.96 -6.55
N THR A 288 -8.57 3.65 -6.80
CA THR A 288 -8.98 2.91 -8.00
C THR A 288 -8.79 3.69 -9.30
N GLU A 289 -9.04 5.02 -9.27
CA GLU A 289 -8.83 5.90 -10.42
C GLU A 289 -7.33 6.02 -10.73
N GLY A 290 -6.53 6.29 -9.71
CA GLY A 290 -5.08 6.42 -9.88
C GLY A 290 -4.42 5.12 -10.31
N PHE A 291 -4.82 3.97 -9.75
CA PHE A 291 -4.31 2.69 -10.18
C PHE A 291 -4.65 2.42 -11.65
N GLY A 292 -5.91 2.65 -12.05
CA GLY A 292 -6.32 2.53 -13.45
C GLY A 292 -5.58 3.50 -14.39
N GLU A 293 -5.30 4.74 -13.94
CA GLU A 293 -4.46 5.69 -14.70
C GLU A 293 -3.02 5.18 -14.84
N PHE A 294 -2.42 4.67 -13.78
CA PHE A 294 -1.07 4.10 -13.79
C PHE A 294 -0.97 2.98 -14.84
N LEU A 295 -1.87 2.01 -14.79
CA LEU A 295 -1.89 0.90 -15.74
C LEU A 295 -2.11 1.38 -17.18
N SER A 296 -3.00 2.36 -17.39
CA SER A 296 -3.25 2.94 -18.72
C SER A 296 -2.03 3.63 -19.31
N LYS A 297 -1.26 4.34 -18.46
CA LYS A 297 0.02 4.96 -18.88
C LYS A 297 1.08 3.93 -19.23
N MET A 298 1.15 2.84 -18.49
CA MET A 298 2.09 1.75 -18.81
C MET A 298 1.71 1.03 -20.10
N LEU A 299 0.42 0.82 -20.37
CA LEU A 299 -0.07 0.31 -21.65
C LEU A 299 0.32 1.27 -22.79
N ALA A 300 0.06 2.57 -22.62
CA ALA A 300 0.43 3.58 -23.62
C ALA A 300 1.95 3.70 -23.85
N ALA A 301 2.76 3.33 -22.85
CA ALA A 301 4.22 3.23 -22.95
C ALA A 301 4.70 1.94 -23.67
N GLY A 302 3.78 1.15 -24.21
CA GLY A 302 4.08 -0.04 -24.99
C GLY A 302 4.19 -1.35 -24.18
N MET A 303 3.75 -1.36 -22.93
CA MET A 303 3.56 -2.63 -22.23
C MET A 303 2.31 -3.35 -22.76
N THR A 304 2.37 -4.66 -22.83
CA THR A 304 1.22 -5.48 -23.24
C THR A 304 0.26 -5.70 -22.07
N GLU A 305 -1.01 -5.97 -22.35
CA GLU A 305 -1.99 -6.35 -21.31
C GLU A 305 -1.56 -7.61 -20.55
N ARG A 306 -0.85 -8.53 -21.22
CA ARG A 306 -0.31 -9.74 -20.58
C ARG A 306 0.78 -9.42 -19.58
N GLU A 307 1.72 -8.52 -19.90
CA GLU A 307 2.75 -8.07 -18.94
C GLU A 307 2.10 -7.36 -17.74
N LEU A 308 1.11 -6.50 -17.99
CA LEU A 308 0.37 -5.82 -16.92
C LEU A 308 -0.41 -6.83 -16.05
N ALA A 309 -1.08 -7.80 -16.66
CA ALA A 309 -1.77 -8.87 -15.93
C ALA A 309 -0.82 -9.69 -15.06
N GLN A 310 0.36 -10.04 -15.57
CA GLN A 310 1.39 -10.71 -14.79
C GLN A 310 1.72 -9.94 -13.50
N MET A 311 1.91 -8.63 -13.58
CA MET A 311 2.33 -7.77 -12.46
C MET A 311 1.20 -7.33 -11.54
N THR A 312 -0.05 -7.36 -12.00
CA THR A 312 -1.21 -6.89 -11.21
C THR A 312 -2.18 -7.99 -10.79
N LYS A 313 -2.04 -9.19 -11.36
CA LYS A 313 -2.92 -10.34 -11.06
C LYS A 313 -2.12 -11.55 -10.57
N ASP A 314 -1.23 -12.09 -11.42
CA ASP A 314 -0.58 -13.37 -11.16
C ASP A 314 0.48 -13.26 -10.05
N ASN A 315 1.37 -12.26 -10.12
CA ASN A 315 2.42 -12.07 -9.12
C ASN A 315 1.85 -11.73 -7.74
N PRO A 316 0.91 -10.76 -7.58
CA PRO A 316 0.32 -10.50 -6.27
C PRO A 316 -0.55 -11.67 -5.76
N ALA A 317 -1.21 -12.42 -6.63
CA ALA A 317 -1.92 -13.65 -6.24
C ALA A 317 -0.93 -14.68 -5.69
N ARG A 318 0.21 -14.90 -6.35
CA ARG A 318 1.27 -15.80 -5.89
C ARG A 318 1.81 -15.38 -4.53
N LEU A 319 2.05 -14.07 -4.30
CA LEU A 319 2.50 -13.54 -3.02
C LEU A 319 1.48 -13.80 -1.90
N LEU A 320 0.18 -13.68 -2.18
CA LEU A 320 -0.88 -13.92 -1.20
C LEU A 320 -1.23 -15.42 -1.02
N GLY A 321 -0.59 -16.32 -1.76
CA GLY A 321 -0.93 -17.74 -1.76
C GLY A 321 -2.31 -18.04 -2.36
N LEU A 322 -2.79 -17.20 -3.29
CA LEU A 322 -4.07 -17.38 -3.97
C LEU A 322 -3.91 -18.23 -5.24
N PRO A 323 -4.97 -18.93 -5.68
CA PRO A 323 -4.96 -19.60 -6.97
C PRO A 323 -4.65 -18.61 -8.10
N ALA A 324 -3.99 -19.07 -9.16
CA ALA A 324 -3.84 -18.29 -10.38
C ALA A 324 -5.19 -17.83 -10.94
N SER A 325 -5.20 -16.69 -11.61
CA SER A 325 -6.42 -16.04 -12.15
C SER A 325 -6.95 -16.78 -13.36
#